data_f81853713763fb5ea9d5a9e7a9b77af9
#
_entry.id   f81853713763fb5ea9d5a9e7a9b77af9
#
_cell.length_a   1.000
_cell.length_b   1.000
_cell.length_c   1.000
_cell.angle_alpha   90.00
_cell.angle_beta   90.00
_cell.angle_gamma   90.00
#
_symmetry.space_group_name_H-M   'P 1'
#
loop_
_entity.id
_entity.type
_entity.pdbx_description
1 polymer ?
#
loop_
_entity_poly.entity_id
_entity_poly.type
_entity_poly.pdbx_seq_one_letter_code
_entity_poly.pdbx_strand_id
1 'polypeptide(L)'
;DTSLMQSSTEVSGHAIIQVADSGQNCILLYGGTNQLLTEAYIDQTLDAFGNEGLVLLQNETNLVGEIIEKASKKGLKVALNAAPYSEKVNTYPINLLDWLILNEVEGAGIVGGEADENLLFRLAERFPHASILLTLGSRGAQCVQNGCFASIESCKVQAVDTTAAGDTFSGFFLYGVLEGLSLSETLRLATAASALCVQRPGAADSIPT
;
A
#
# COMPACT_ATOMS: atom_id res chain seq x y z
N ASP A 1 15.04 -0.53 11.78
CA ASP A 1 15.84 0.66 12.06
C ASP A 1 14.94 1.89 12.18
N THR A 2 15.08 2.63 13.25
CA THR A 2 14.28 3.84 13.57
C THR A 2 15.15 5.09 13.68
N SER A 3 16.39 5.03 13.22
CA SER A 3 17.37 6.13 13.38
C SER A 3 16.96 7.43 12.68
N LEU A 4 16.10 7.34 11.67
CA LEU A 4 15.58 8.48 10.91
C LEU A 4 14.21 8.98 11.42
N MET A 5 13.62 8.33 12.43
CA MET A 5 12.39 8.83 13.02
C MET A 5 12.66 10.12 13.80
N GLN A 6 11.78 11.10 13.62
CA GLN A 6 11.82 12.35 14.37
C GLN A 6 10.72 12.38 15.42
N SER A 7 11.05 12.94 16.58
CA SER A 7 10.07 13.25 17.63
C SER A 7 9.54 14.66 17.43
N SER A 8 8.26 14.85 17.75
CA SER A 8 7.58 16.14 17.72
C SER A 8 6.85 16.38 19.03
N THR A 9 6.59 17.64 19.35
CA THR A 9 5.70 18.05 20.45
C THR A 9 4.22 18.04 20.03
N GLU A 10 3.96 17.93 18.73
CA GLU A 10 2.61 17.84 18.20
C GLU A 10 2.00 16.45 18.44
N VAL A 11 0.68 16.40 18.43
CA VAL A 11 -0.06 15.15 18.64
C VAL A 11 0.18 14.20 17.47
N SER A 12 0.46 12.93 17.77
CA SER A 12 0.59 11.89 16.74
C SER A 12 -0.69 11.71 15.95
N GLY A 13 -0.55 11.33 14.69
CA GLY A 13 -1.68 10.90 13.87
C GLY A 13 -2.43 9.75 14.55
N HIS A 14 -3.76 9.78 14.51
CA HIS A 14 -4.58 8.74 15.09
C HIS A 14 -5.92 8.59 14.37
N ALA A 15 -6.53 7.42 14.54
CA ALA A 15 -7.85 7.10 14.01
C ALA A 15 -8.83 6.83 15.15
N ILE A 16 -10.04 7.36 15.05
CA ILE A 16 -11.16 7.00 15.92
C ILE A 16 -12.11 6.13 15.10
N ILE A 17 -12.22 4.86 15.49
CA ILE A 17 -13.02 3.87 14.78
C ILE A 17 -14.31 3.66 15.55
N GLN A 18 -15.44 3.97 14.92
CA GLN A 18 -16.78 3.69 15.42
C GLN A 18 -17.31 2.46 14.70
N VAL A 19 -17.72 1.45 15.46
CA VAL A 19 -18.30 0.21 14.92
C VAL A 19 -19.75 0.15 15.35
N ALA A 20 -20.68 0.06 14.39
CA ALA A 20 -22.09 -0.13 14.66
C ALA A 20 -22.41 -1.60 14.96
N ASP A 21 -23.57 -1.87 15.58
CA ASP A 21 -24.02 -3.25 15.88
C ASP A 21 -24.18 -4.10 14.59
N SER A 22 -24.38 -3.45 13.45
CA SER A 22 -24.40 -4.10 12.12
C SER A 22 -23.03 -4.56 11.61
N GLY A 23 -21.93 -4.23 12.32
CA GLY A 23 -20.56 -4.48 11.88
C GLY A 23 -20.00 -3.42 10.91
N GLN A 24 -20.79 -2.42 10.51
CA GLN A 24 -20.31 -1.29 9.72
C GLN A 24 -19.43 -0.39 10.57
N ASN A 25 -18.35 0.13 9.99
CA ASN A 25 -17.47 1.07 10.66
C ASN A 25 -17.48 2.45 10.00
N CYS A 26 -17.17 3.44 10.80
CA CYS A 26 -16.86 4.81 10.39
C CYS A 26 -15.53 5.18 11.02
N ILE A 27 -14.58 5.63 10.21
CA ILE A 27 -13.22 5.96 10.65
C ILE A 27 -13.03 7.46 10.50
N LEU A 28 -12.75 8.13 11.63
CA LEU A 28 -12.36 9.52 11.67
C LEU A 28 -10.84 9.60 11.83
N LEU A 29 -10.17 10.20 10.85
CA LEU A 29 -8.71 10.32 10.83
C LEU A 29 -8.29 11.72 11.28
N TYR A 30 -7.30 11.77 12.17
CA TYR A 30 -6.54 12.97 12.49
C TYR A 30 -5.09 12.78 12.07
N GLY A 31 -4.62 13.55 11.10
CA GLY A 31 -3.28 13.38 10.50
C GLY A 31 -2.13 13.68 11.46
N GLY A 32 -2.29 14.67 12.37
CA GLY A 32 -1.29 15.01 13.36
C GLY A 32 0.11 15.18 12.77
N THR A 33 1.10 14.58 13.41
CA THR A 33 2.50 14.62 12.97
C THR A 33 2.74 14.03 11.59
N ASN A 34 1.85 13.17 11.07
CA ASN A 34 1.96 12.64 9.71
C ASN A 34 1.88 13.74 8.63
N GLN A 35 1.31 14.91 8.98
CA GLN A 35 1.16 16.05 8.08
C GLN A 35 2.26 17.11 8.26
N LEU A 36 3.33 16.80 8.99
CA LEU A 36 4.41 17.73 9.32
C LEU A 36 5.75 17.42 8.64
N LEU A 37 5.76 16.50 7.67
CA LEU A 37 6.97 16.22 6.91
C LEU A 37 7.43 17.51 6.18
N THR A 38 8.73 17.77 6.20
CA THR A 38 9.35 18.87 5.47
C THR A 38 10.21 18.34 4.33
N GLU A 39 10.39 19.15 3.29
CA GLU A 39 11.28 18.77 2.20
C GLU A 39 12.70 18.45 2.66
N ALA A 40 13.23 19.23 3.61
CA ALA A 40 14.57 19.01 4.17
C ALA A 40 14.67 17.64 4.87
N TYR A 41 13.61 17.22 5.60
CA TYR A 41 13.57 15.91 6.23
C TYR A 41 13.48 14.78 5.21
N ILE A 42 12.69 14.98 4.14
CA ILE A 42 12.58 14.02 3.04
C ILE A 42 13.95 13.86 2.36
N ASP A 43 14.63 14.95 2.03
CA ASP A 43 15.94 14.92 1.40
C ASP A 43 16.96 14.19 2.28
N GLN A 44 17.04 14.54 3.57
CA GLN A 44 17.92 13.86 4.53
C GLN A 44 17.63 12.35 4.63
N THR A 45 16.35 11.98 4.65
CA THR A 45 15.94 10.57 4.75
C THR A 45 16.33 9.79 3.50
N LEU A 46 16.02 10.33 2.32
CA LEU A 46 16.36 9.69 1.06
C LEU A 46 17.87 9.62 0.82
N ASP A 47 18.64 10.62 1.30
CA ASP A 47 20.10 10.62 1.21
C ASP A 47 20.74 9.49 2.03
N ALA A 48 20.14 9.13 3.16
CA ALA A 48 20.62 8.06 4.02
C ALA A 48 20.55 6.66 3.36
N PHE A 49 19.63 6.46 2.40
CA PHE A 49 19.49 5.19 1.67
C PHE A 49 20.34 5.10 0.38
N GLY A 50 20.98 6.18 -0.01
CA GLY A 50 21.75 6.22 -1.27
C GLY A 50 20.85 6.08 -2.50
N ASN A 51 21.19 5.15 -3.41
CA ASN A 51 20.47 4.90 -4.66
C ASN A 51 19.93 3.46 -4.77
N GLU A 52 19.93 2.71 -3.68
CA GLU A 52 19.41 1.35 -3.60
C GLU A 52 18.32 1.25 -2.56
N GLY A 53 17.24 0.56 -2.88
CA GLY A 53 16.12 0.33 -1.96
C GLY A 53 14.75 0.60 -2.57
N LEU A 54 13.74 0.49 -1.72
CA LEU A 54 12.34 0.72 -2.06
C LEU A 54 11.71 1.65 -1.02
N VAL A 55 11.06 2.71 -1.51
CA VAL A 55 10.25 3.62 -0.69
C VAL A 55 8.81 3.17 -0.79
N LEU A 56 8.21 2.78 0.33
CA LEU A 56 6.78 2.47 0.43
C LEU A 56 6.05 3.67 1.02
N LEU A 57 5.03 4.12 0.33
CA LEU A 57 4.18 5.24 0.72
C LEU A 57 2.71 4.80 0.83
N GLN A 58 1.98 5.48 1.71
CA GLN A 58 0.52 5.49 1.76
C GLN A 58 -0.01 6.91 1.63
N ASN A 59 -1.31 7.06 1.34
CA ASN A 59 -1.93 8.39 1.20
C ASN A 59 -2.33 8.97 2.56
N GLU A 60 -1.43 8.88 3.55
CA GLU A 60 -1.69 9.33 4.93
C GLU A 60 -0.75 10.43 5.41
N THR A 61 0.23 10.80 4.60
CA THR A 61 1.17 11.87 4.92
C THR A 61 1.01 13.06 3.97
N ASN A 62 1.60 14.19 4.34
CA ASN A 62 1.80 15.28 3.38
C ASN A 62 2.97 14.94 2.42
N LEU A 63 3.13 15.74 1.37
CA LEU A 63 4.25 15.70 0.42
C LEU A 63 4.46 14.34 -0.29
N VAL A 64 3.41 13.50 -0.41
CA VAL A 64 3.51 12.18 -1.06
C VAL A 64 4.01 12.32 -2.51
N GLY A 65 3.47 13.27 -3.28
CA GLY A 65 3.90 13.51 -4.66
C GLY A 65 5.37 13.89 -4.75
N GLU A 66 5.82 14.80 -3.89
CA GLU A 66 7.21 15.24 -3.79
C GLU A 66 8.15 14.12 -3.40
N ILE A 67 7.72 13.23 -2.48
CA ILE A 67 8.52 12.05 -2.10
C ILE A 67 8.69 11.12 -3.29
N ILE A 68 7.61 10.85 -4.05
CA ILE A 68 7.66 10.02 -5.26
C ILE A 68 8.68 10.59 -6.26
N GLU A 69 8.59 11.90 -6.55
CA GLU A 69 9.50 12.56 -7.50
C GLU A 69 10.97 12.50 -7.05
N LYS A 70 11.23 12.82 -5.77
CA LYS A 70 12.58 12.85 -5.22
C LYS A 70 13.19 11.44 -5.15
N ALA A 71 12.41 10.44 -4.71
CA ALA A 71 12.87 9.05 -4.65
C ALA A 71 13.18 8.48 -6.04
N SER A 72 12.26 8.66 -7.00
CA SER A 72 12.46 8.25 -8.39
C SER A 72 13.68 8.91 -9.02
N LYS A 73 13.87 10.23 -8.82
CA LYS A 73 15.05 10.98 -9.31
C LYS A 73 16.36 10.45 -8.74
N LYS A 74 16.35 9.90 -7.54
CA LYS A 74 17.53 9.25 -6.92
C LYS A 74 17.76 7.82 -7.40
N GLY A 75 16.87 7.26 -8.21
CA GLY A 75 16.96 5.86 -8.66
C GLY A 75 16.44 4.84 -7.66
N LEU A 76 15.78 5.28 -6.57
CA LEU A 76 15.10 4.39 -5.64
C LEU A 76 13.83 3.84 -6.29
N LYS A 77 13.49 2.61 -5.99
CA LYS A 77 12.17 2.05 -6.34
C LYS A 77 11.10 2.70 -5.47
N VAL A 78 9.92 2.92 -6.05
CA VAL A 78 8.81 3.55 -5.34
C VAL A 78 7.56 2.71 -5.45
N ALA A 79 6.98 2.36 -4.30
CA ALA A 79 5.68 1.72 -4.18
C ALA A 79 4.71 2.67 -3.47
N LEU A 80 3.51 2.81 -4.02
CA LEU A 80 2.41 3.53 -3.39
C LEU A 80 1.28 2.54 -3.11
N ASN A 81 0.91 2.39 -1.84
CA ASN A 81 -0.40 1.88 -1.46
C ASN A 81 -1.37 3.07 -1.44
N ALA A 82 -2.35 3.08 -2.34
CA ALA A 82 -3.24 4.23 -2.54
C ALA A 82 -4.27 4.44 -1.40
N ALA A 83 -4.18 3.68 -0.33
CA ALA A 83 -5.04 3.79 0.84
C ALA A 83 -4.65 4.95 1.78
N PRO A 84 -5.63 5.62 2.41
CA PRO A 84 -7.03 5.69 1.99
C PRO A 84 -7.19 6.51 0.70
N TYR A 85 -8.07 6.08 -0.18
CA TYR A 85 -8.29 6.83 -1.42
C TYR A 85 -8.89 8.22 -1.15
N SER A 86 -8.35 9.19 -1.81
CA SER A 86 -8.94 10.52 -1.99
C SER A 86 -8.60 11.03 -3.39
N GLU A 87 -9.34 12.01 -3.90
CA GLU A 87 -9.04 12.59 -5.22
C GLU A 87 -7.62 13.15 -5.34
N LYS A 88 -6.97 13.45 -4.22
CA LYS A 88 -5.56 13.89 -4.18
C LYS A 88 -4.63 12.84 -4.79
N VAL A 89 -4.93 11.53 -4.67
CA VAL A 89 -4.12 10.47 -5.28
C VAL A 89 -4.00 10.67 -6.80
N ASN A 90 -5.03 11.19 -7.46
CA ASN A 90 -5.02 11.46 -8.90
C ASN A 90 -4.06 12.60 -9.30
N THR A 91 -3.57 13.37 -8.35
CA THR A 91 -2.59 14.44 -8.59
C THR A 91 -1.14 13.98 -8.42
N TYR A 92 -0.93 12.77 -7.90
CA TYR A 92 0.41 12.23 -7.72
C TYR A 92 1.05 11.80 -9.04
N PRO A 93 2.38 11.84 -9.15
CA PRO A 93 3.10 11.40 -10.34
C PRO A 93 3.18 9.86 -10.42
N ILE A 94 2.02 9.19 -10.57
CA ILE A 94 1.88 7.72 -10.56
C ILE A 94 2.76 7.05 -11.63
N ASN A 95 3.03 7.74 -12.74
CA ASN A 95 3.91 7.24 -13.79
C ASN A 95 5.37 7.05 -13.36
N LEU A 96 5.77 7.56 -12.19
CA LEU A 96 7.10 7.37 -11.60
C LEU A 96 7.16 6.20 -10.61
N LEU A 97 6.04 5.52 -10.37
CA LEU A 97 5.99 4.38 -9.48
C LEU A 97 6.49 3.11 -10.16
N ASP A 98 7.22 2.28 -9.42
CA ASP A 98 7.48 0.88 -9.78
C ASP A 98 6.27 0.00 -9.46
N TRP A 99 5.60 0.30 -8.34
CA TRP A 99 4.43 -0.44 -7.86
C TRP A 99 3.30 0.48 -7.42
N LEU A 100 2.10 0.24 -7.95
CA LEU A 100 0.85 0.81 -7.45
C LEU A 100 0.04 -0.33 -6.81
N ILE A 101 -0.18 -0.22 -5.51
CA ILE A 101 -0.91 -1.19 -4.69
C ILE A 101 -2.25 -0.55 -4.31
N LEU A 102 -3.34 -1.30 -4.51
CA LEU A 102 -4.67 -0.78 -4.27
C LEU A 102 -5.69 -1.90 -4.10
N ASN A 103 -6.83 -1.58 -3.52
CA ASN A 103 -8.00 -2.41 -3.52
C ASN A 103 -8.98 -1.96 -4.63
N GLU A 104 -10.12 -2.62 -4.73
CA GLU A 104 -11.13 -2.35 -5.76
C GLU A 104 -11.73 -0.95 -5.66
N VAL A 105 -11.94 -0.45 -4.43
CA VAL A 105 -12.52 0.89 -4.21
C VAL A 105 -11.55 1.97 -4.66
N GLU A 106 -10.31 1.83 -4.27
CA GLU A 106 -9.21 2.73 -4.63
C GLU A 106 -8.97 2.71 -6.15
N GLY A 107 -8.92 1.52 -6.73
CA GLY A 107 -8.74 1.35 -8.17
C GLY A 107 -9.86 1.98 -8.97
N ALA A 108 -11.11 1.74 -8.60
CA ALA A 108 -12.27 2.36 -9.24
C ALA A 108 -12.24 3.89 -9.12
N GLY A 109 -11.87 4.42 -7.95
CA GLY A 109 -11.70 5.86 -7.74
C GLY A 109 -10.62 6.48 -8.65
N ILE A 110 -9.51 5.78 -8.85
CA ILE A 110 -8.39 6.27 -9.68
C ILE A 110 -8.77 6.29 -11.17
N VAL A 111 -9.36 5.20 -11.71
CA VAL A 111 -9.67 5.16 -13.16
C VAL A 111 -11.02 5.78 -13.50
N GLY A 112 -11.86 6.06 -12.51
CA GLY A 112 -13.25 6.46 -12.68
C GLY A 112 -14.12 5.31 -13.19
N GLY A 113 -15.19 4.99 -12.47
CA GLY A 113 -16.12 3.93 -12.84
C GLY A 113 -16.31 2.87 -11.75
N GLU A 114 -16.80 1.71 -12.14
CA GLU A 114 -17.10 0.62 -11.21
C GLU A 114 -15.91 -0.34 -11.07
N ALA A 115 -15.88 -1.03 -9.93
CA ALA A 115 -14.96 -2.12 -9.68
C ALA A 115 -15.50 -3.40 -10.35
N ASP A 116 -15.15 -3.60 -11.61
CA ASP A 116 -15.50 -4.77 -12.41
C ASP A 116 -14.28 -5.68 -12.68
N GLU A 117 -14.50 -6.77 -13.39
CA GLU A 117 -13.48 -7.75 -13.75
C GLU A 117 -12.35 -7.18 -14.63
N ASN A 118 -12.57 -6.04 -15.27
CA ASN A 118 -11.60 -5.37 -16.15
C ASN A 118 -10.81 -4.28 -15.42
N LEU A 119 -11.08 -4.04 -14.14
CA LEU A 119 -10.46 -2.95 -13.37
C LEU A 119 -8.92 -2.99 -13.44
N LEU A 120 -8.31 -4.17 -13.25
CA LEU A 120 -6.86 -4.32 -13.31
C LEU A 120 -6.30 -3.92 -14.69
N PHE A 121 -6.96 -4.30 -15.76
CA PHE A 121 -6.51 -4.00 -17.13
C PHE A 121 -6.66 -2.50 -17.44
N ARG A 122 -7.74 -1.85 -16.98
CA ARG A 122 -7.91 -0.40 -17.12
C ARG A 122 -6.82 0.36 -16.34
N LEU A 123 -6.43 -0.11 -15.16
CA LEU A 123 -5.32 0.45 -14.39
C LEU A 123 -4.00 0.28 -15.13
N ALA A 124 -3.72 -0.92 -15.64
CA ALA A 124 -2.49 -1.20 -16.38
C ALA A 124 -2.40 -0.41 -17.70
N GLU A 125 -3.52 -0.19 -18.38
CA GLU A 125 -3.58 0.66 -19.57
C GLU A 125 -3.32 2.13 -19.25
N ARG A 126 -3.89 2.61 -18.14
CA ARG A 126 -3.68 3.99 -17.68
C ARG A 126 -2.26 4.26 -17.17
N PHE A 127 -1.63 3.26 -16.55
CA PHE A 127 -0.30 3.37 -15.94
C PHE A 127 0.66 2.28 -16.48
N PRO A 128 1.02 2.33 -17.77
CA PRO A 128 1.77 1.25 -18.42
C PRO A 128 3.19 1.05 -17.89
N HIS A 129 3.73 2.01 -17.13
CA HIS A 129 5.07 1.93 -16.55
C HIS A 129 5.08 1.36 -15.12
N ALA A 130 3.94 1.40 -14.44
CA ALA A 130 3.83 0.88 -13.08
C ALA A 130 3.37 -0.59 -13.10
N SER A 131 3.95 -1.40 -12.24
CA SER A 131 3.36 -2.70 -11.90
C SER A 131 2.14 -2.48 -10.99
N ILE A 132 1.04 -3.17 -11.26
CA ILE A 132 -0.21 -2.99 -10.52
C ILE A 132 -0.48 -4.23 -9.67
N LEU A 133 -0.70 -4.03 -8.38
CA LEU A 133 -1.21 -5.05 -7.46
C LEU A 133 -2.61 -4.64 -7.01
N LEU A 134 -3.61 -5.44 -7.39
CA LEU A 134 -5.01 -5.24 -7.01
C LEU A 134 -5.45 -6.32 -6.02
N THR A 135 -5.74 -5.91 -4.80
CA THR A 135 -6.28 -6.80 -3.77
C THR A 135 -7.81 -6.83 -3.86
N LEU A 136 -8.39 -8.04 -3.74
CA LEU A 136 -9.81 -8.32 -3.93
C LEU A 136 -10.47 -8.87 -2.65
N GLY A 137 -9.86 -8.61 -1.49
CA GLY A 137 -10.31 -9.11 -0.19
C GLY A 137 -10.40 -10.64 -0.17
N SER A 138 -11.57 -11.18 0.17
CA SER A 138 -11.79 -12.64 0.23
C SER A 138 -11.73 -13.36 -1.12
N ARG A 139 -11.65 -12.63 -2.22
CA ARG A 139 -11.48 -13.19 -3.57
C ARG A 139 -10.01 -13.34 -3.98
N GLY A 140 -9.07 -12.85 -3.15
CA GLY A 140 -7.64 -12.96 -3.39
C GLY A 140 -7.00 -11.71 -3.95
N ALA A 141 -6.12 -11.85 -4.94
CA ALA A 141 -5.40 -10.72 -5.55
C ALA A 141 -5.05 -10.99 -7.01
N GLN A 142 -4.87 -9.92 -7.75
CA GLN A 142 -4.43 -9.90 -9.15
C GLN A 142 -3.26 -8.93 -9.30
N CYS A 143 -2.37 -9.25 -10.23
CA CYS A 143 -1.20 -8.42 -10.47
C CYS A 143 -0.84 -8.40 -11.96
N VAL A 144 -0.39 -7.24 -12.43
CA VAL A 144 0.27 -7.07 -13.73
C VAL A 144 1.65 -6.47 -13.53
N GLN A 145 2.68 -7.12 -14.06
CA GLN A 145 4.06 -6.63 -14.04
C GLN A 145 4.70 -6.89 -15.40
N ASN A 146 5.21 -5.85 -16.06
CA ASN A 146 5.88 -5.97 -17.37
C ASN A 146 5.03 -6.75 -18.41
N GLY A 147 3.73 -6.53 -18.43
CA GLY A 147 2.79 -7.25 -19.28
C GLY A 147 2.47 -8.70 -18.86
N CYS A 148 3.09 -9.22 -17.82
CA CYS A 148 2.78 -10.52 -17.25
C CYS A 148 1.64 -10.39 -16.23
N PHE A 149 0.59 -11.18 -16.40
CA PHE A 149 -0.53 -11.28 -15.46
C PHE A 149 -0.36 -12.48 -14.52
N ALA A 150 -0.68 -12.28 -13.26
CA ALA A 150 -0.83 -13.36 -12.28
C ALA A 150 -2.03 -13.08 -11.37
N SER A 151 -2.66 -14.13 -10.89
CA SER A 151 -3.75 -14.05 -9.93
C SER A 151 -3.67 -15.19 -8.93
N ILE A 152 -4.25 -14.96 -7.75
CA ILE A 152 -4.34 -15.96 -6.70
C ILE A 152 -5.67 -15.82 -5.97
N GLU A 153 -6.30 -16.94 -5.65
CA GLU A 153 -7.45 -16.96 -4.76
C GLU A 153 -7.00 -16.80 -3.29
N SER A 154 -7.86 -16.23 -2.44
CA SER A 154 -7.57 -16.15 -1.01
C SER A 154 -7.56 -17.52 -0.35
N CYS A 155 -6.81 -17.66 0.73
CA CYS A 155 -6.91 -18.84 1.59
C CYS A 155 -8.26 -18.83 2.32
N LYS A 156 -8.97 -19.95 2.32
CA LYS A 156 -10.22 -20.13 3.06
C LYS A 156 -9.91 -20.32 4.54
N VAL A 157 -10.04 -19.28 5.32
CA VAL A 157 -9.80 -19.27 6.77
C VAL A 157 -10.99 -18.61 7.48
N GLN A 158 -11.14 -18.91 8.77
CA GLN A 158 -12.09 -18.20 9.61
C GLN A 158 -11.43 -16.89 10.09
N ALA A 159 -11.86 -15.76 9.54
CA ALA A 159 -11.37 -14.47 9.95
C ALA A 159 -11.91 -14.12 11.35
N VAL A 160 -11.02 -13.66 12.22
CA VAL A 160 -11.31 -13.11 13.55
C VAL A 160 -11.31 -11.59 13.49
N ASP A 161 -10.29 -11.01 12.82
CA ASP A 161 -10.11 -9.58 12.64
C ASP A 161 -9.42 -9.34 11.30
N THR A 162 -9.97 -8.45 10.48
CA THR A 162 -9.40 -8.12 9.16
C THR A 162 -8.49 -6.89 9.18
N THR A 163 -8.28 -6.31 10.37
CA THR A 163 -7.35 -5.19 10.55
C THR A 163 -5.93 -5.60 10.12
N ALA A 164 -5.23 -4.70 9.44
CA ALA A 164 -3.89 -4.91 8.89
C ALA A 164 -3.74 -6.05 7.86
N ALA A 165 -4.83 -6.67 7.38
CA ALA A 165 -4.74 -7.71 6.35
C ALA A 165 -4.10 -7.18 5.05
N GLY A 166 -4.48 -5.99 4.62
CA GLY A 166 -3.93 -5.31 3.44
C GLY A 166 -2.47 -4.90 3.63
N ASP A 167 -2.12 -4.39 4.82
CA ASP A 167 -0.75 -4.00 5.16
C ASP A 167 0.18 -5.21 5.20
N THR A 168 -0.28 -6.30 5.82
CA THR A 168 0.43 -7.58 5.84
C THR A 168 0.65 -8.10 4.42
N PHE A 169 -0.41 -8.12 3.59
CA PHE A 169 -0.31 -8.54 2.21
C PHE A 169 0.73 -7.71 1.46
N SER A 170 0.65 -6.39 1.54
CA SER A 170 1.53 -5.45 0.85
C SER A 170 2.99 -5.61 1.30
N GLY A 171 3.22 -5.75 2.61
CA GLY A 171 4.57 -5.94 3.17
C GLY A 171 5.24 -7.22 2.67
N PHE A 172 4.53 -8.36 2.77
CA PHE A 172 5.06 -9.64 2.30
C PHE A 172 5.16 -9.72 0.77
N PHE A 173 4.28 -9.05 0.04
CA PHE A 173 4.38 -8.92 -1.40
C PHE A 173 5.65 -8.17 -1.81
N LEU A 174 5.89 -6.99 -1.24
CA LEU A 174 7.08 -6.20 -1.54
C LEU A 174 8.37 -6.90 -1.09
N TYR A 175 8.33 -7.63 0.03
CA TYR A 175 9.45 -8.50 0.43
C TYR A 175 9.78 -9.52 -0.65
N GLY A 176 8.77 -10.25 -1.17
CA GLY A 176 9.00 -11.21 -2.24
C GLY A 176 9.55 -10.59 -3.53
N VAL A 177 9.10 -9.36 -3.86
CA VAL A 177 9.63 -8.57 -4.99
C VAL A 177 11.11 -8.24 -4.78
N LEU A 178 11.50 -7.83 -3.57
CA LEU A 178 12.87 -7.47 -3.22
C LEU A 178 13.81 -8.68 -3.22
N GLU A 179 13.30 -9.85 -2.78
CA GLU A 179 14.03 -11.12 -2.83
C GLU A 179 14.09 -11.74 -4.23
N GLY A 180 13.45 -11.11 -5.23
CA GLY A 180 13.48 -11.61 -6.61
C GLY A 180 12.66 -12.88 -6.86
N LEU A 181 11.67 -13.16 -6.00
CA LEU A 181 10.75 -14.28 -6.21
C LEU A 181 9.92 -14.07 -7.47
N SER A 182 9.48 -15.15 -8.09
CA SER A 182 8.52 -15.07 -9.19
C SER A 182 7.20 -14.43 -8.70
N LEU A 183 6.47 -13.78 -9.60
CA LEU A 183 5.20 -13.13 -9.26
C LEU A 183 4.21 -14.08 -8.59
N SER A 184 4.14 -15.33 -9.03
CA SER A 184 3.29 -16.37 -8.44
C SER A 184 3.73 -16.78 -7.03
N GLU A 185 5.03 -16.85 -6.76
CA GLU A 185 5.56 -17.15 -5.43
C GLU A 185 5.33 -15.98 -4.49
N THR A 186 5.55 -14.77 -4.96
CA THR A 186 5.29 -13.53 -4.23
C THR A 186 3.83 -13.41 -3.81
N LEU A 187 2.90 -13.66 -4.74
CA LEU A 187 1.46 -13.66 -4.43
C LEU A 187 1.08 -14.75 -3.42
N ARG A 188 1.65 -15.96 -3.53
CA ARG A 188 1.42 -17.04 -2.55
C ARG A 188 1.91 -16.68 -1.16
N LEU A 189 3.10 -16.11 -1.05
CA LEU A 189 3.68 -15.65 0.20
C LEU A 189 2.77 -14.60 0.87
N ALA A 190 2.41 -13.56 0.13
CA ALA A 190 1.56 -12.48 0.62
C ALA A 190 0.16 -12.96 1.05
N THR A 191 -0.44 -13.86 0.25
CA THR A 191 -1.75 -14.44 0.56
C THR A 191 -1.71 -15.30 1.83
N ALA A 192 -0.67 -16.12 1.99
CA ALA A 192 -0.51 -16.96 3.19
C ALA A 192 -0.30 -16.09 4.45
N ALA A 193 0.54 -15.06 4.36
CA ALA A 193 0.78 -14.13 5.46
C ALA A 193 -0.49 -13.38 5.87
N SER A 194 -1.23 -12.83 4.92
CA SER A 194 -2.51 -12.16 5.18
C SER A 194 -3.55 -13.10 5.78
N ALA A 195 -3.62 -14.35 5.31
CA ALA A 195 -4.50 -15.36 5.87
C ALA A 195 -4.17 -15.71 7.33
N LEU A 196 -2.90 -15.72 7.71
CA LEU A 196 -2.47 -15.90 9.10
C LEU A 196 -2.80 -14.68 9.96
N CYS A 197 -2.62 -13.48 9.42
CA CYS A 197 -2.93 -12.22 10.09
C CYS A 197 -4.41 -12.17 10.49
N VAL A 198 -5.34 -12.41 9.57
CA VAL A 198 -6.78 -12.27 9.84
C VAL A 198 -7.34 -13.28 10.84
N GLN A 199 -6.60 -14.31 11.22
CA GLN A 199 -6.99 -15.30 12.23
C GLN A 199 -6.66 -14.86 13.65
N ARG A 200 -6.05 -13.71 13.83
CA ARG A 200 -5.63 -13.14 15.13
C ARG A 200 -6.25 -11.76 15.32
N PRO A 201 -6.61 -11.38 16.54
CA PRO A 201 -7.07 -10.03 16.82
C PRO A 201 -5.91 -9.03 16.78
N GLY A 202 -6.20 -7.79 16.41
CA GLY A 202 -5.26 -6.67 16.45
C GLY A 202 -4.60 -6.38 15.09
N ALA A 203 -3.77 -5.34 15.09
CA ALA A 203 -3.06 -4.87 13.89
C ALA A 203 -1.63 -5.44 13.84
N ALA A 204 -0.64 -4.70 14.35
CA ALA A 204 0.77 -5.11 14.29
C ALA A 204 1.04 -6.48 14.94
N ASP A 205 0.35 -6.79 16.05
CA ASP A 205 0.52 -8.05 16.80
C ASP A 205 -0.04 -9.28 16.06
N SER A 206 -0.92 -9.07 15.07
CA SER A 206 -1.48 -10.14 14.25
C SER A 206 -0.58 -10.55 13.08
N ILE A 207 0.38 -9.70 12.71
CA ILE A 207 1.27 -9.94 11.56
C ILE A 207 2.19 -11.16 11.86
N PRO A 208 2.24 -12.17 10.96
CA PRO A 208 3.15 -13.30 11.13
C PRO A 208 4.61 -12.85 10.98
N THR A 209 5.50 -13.54 11.71
CA THR A 209 6.97 -13.34 11.64
C THR A 209 7.63 -14.48 10.91
#